data_c9b10078be912537a8b43b525a73a504
#
_entry.id   c9b10078be912537a8b43b525a73a504
#
_cell.length_a   1.000
_cell.length_b   1.000
_cell.length_c   1.000
_cell.angle_alpha   90.00
_cell.angle_beta   90.00
_cell.angle_gamma   90.00
#
_symmetry.space_group_name_H-M   'P 1'
#
loop_
_entity.id
_entity.type
_entity.pdbx_description
1 polymer ?
#
loop_
_entity_poly.entity_id
_entity_poly.type
_entity_poly.pdbx_seq_one_letter_code
_entity_poly.pdbx_strand_id
1 'polypeptide(L)'
;MAHNHDHPGERGADEPIRLIGIRETPLSLDEVYAAVGDAAAGGVALFVGTVRNHDGGADVENLGYSCHPTAEAEMRRIAEKVAAEYPVRALAVLHRIGDLGIGDIAVIAAVACPHRGEAFDACRKLVDTLKHEVPIWKHQRFSDGSEEWVGA
;
A
#
# COMPACT_ATOMS: atom_id res chain seq x y z
N MET A 1 29.26 16.26 -3.37
CA MET A 1 28.71 16.78 -2.71
C MET A 1 27.70 16.27 -2.17
N ALA A 2 27.54 15.96 -1.41
CA ALA A 2 26.60 15.32 -0.93
C ALA A 2 25.60 15.99 -0.47
N HIS A 3 24.82 15.91 -0.34
CA HIS A 3 23.95 16.57 0.09
C HIS A 3 22.95 15.92 0.49
N ASN A 4 22.84 15.30 1.09
CA ASN A 4 21.91 14.73 1.49
C ASN A 4 21.03 15.31 2.09
N HIS A 5 20.36 15.52 1.84
CA HIS A 5 19.39 16.17 2.22
C HIS A 5 18.26 15.40 2.56
N ASP A 6 18.30 14.46 3.35
CA ASP A 6 17.18 13.72 3.84
C ASP A 6 16.50 14.53 4.86
N HIS A 7 15.41 15.13 4.52
CA HIS A 7 14.55 15.81 5.46
C HIS A 7 13.88 14.78 6.37
N PRO A 8 13.42 15.16 7.55
CA PRO A 8 12.65 14.24 8.38
C PRO A 8 11.47 13.61 7.60
N GLY A 9 11.44 12.32 7.53
CA GLY A 9 10.41 11.61 6.79
C GLY A 9 10.70 11.37 5.31
N GLU A 10 11.75 11.95 4.78
CA GLU A 10 12.14 11.73 3.40
C GLU A 10 13.27 10.75 3.30
N ARG A 11 13.39 10.11 2.15
CA ARG A 11 14.45 9.17 1.85
C ARG A 11 15.37 9.75 0.80
N GLY A 12 16.62 9.38 0.84
CA GLY A 12 17.56 9.75 -0.20
C GLY A 12 17.21 9.10 -1.53
N ALA A 13 17.72 9.67 -2.62
CA ALA A 13 17.41 9.19 -3.97
C ALA A 13 17.81 7.73 -4.20
N ASP A 14 18.80 7.22 -3.44
CA ASP A 14 19.25 5.84 -3.57
C ASP A 14 18.45 4.88 -2.71
N GLU A 15 17.61 5.38 -1.86
CA GLU A 15 16.83 4.55 -0.96
C GLU A 15 15.62 4.00 -1.70
N PRO A 16 15.47 2.68 -1.85
CA PRO A 16 14.32 2.15 -2.59
C PRO A 16 12.99 2.35 -1.87
N ILE A 17 12.98 2.29 -0.53
CA ILE A 17 11.74 2.47 0.20
C ILE A 17 11.49 3.96 0.39
N ARG A 18 10.57 4.51 -0.41
CA ARG A 18 10.34 5.95 -0.45
C ARG A 18 9.23 6.43 0.47
N LEU A 19 8.22 5.61 0.70
CA LEU A 19 7.06 6.03 1.47
C LEU A 19 6.35 4.80 2.03
N ILE A 20 6.22 4.73 3.34
CA ILE A 20 5.43 3.69 4.01
C ILE A 20 4.57 4.41 5.04
N GLY A 21 3.29 4.16 5.04
CA GLY A 21 2.44 4.82 6.02
C GLY A 21 1.06 4.22 6.16
N ILE A 22 0.48 4.48 7.34
CA ILE A 22 -0.92 4.19 7.63
C ILE A 22 -1.56 5.53 7.93
N ARG A 23 -2.68 5.81 7.30
CA ARG A 23 -3.35 7.11 7.36
C ARG A 23 -4.80 6.95 7.77
N GLU A 24 -5.31 7.93 8.50
CA GLU A 24 -6.74 7.96 8.84
C GLU A 24 -7.52 8.90 7.92
N THR A 25 -6.84 9.50 6.96
CA THR A 25 -7.42 10.44 5.99
C THR A 25 -7.37 9.83 4.60
N PRO A 26 -8.13 10.34 3.63
CA PRO A 26 -8.11 9.81 2.27
C PRO A 26 -6.69 9.77 1.69
N LEU A 27 -6.37 8.67 1.02
CA LEU A 27 -5.06 8.48 0.41
C LEU A 27 -4.96 9.26 -0.89
N SER A 28 -3.76 9.80 -1.16
CA SER A 28 -3.48 10.54 -2.37
C SER A 28 -2.67 9.67 -3.35
N LEU A 29 -3.24 9.42 -4.50
CA LEU A 29 -2.57 8.70 -5.57
C LEU A 29 -1.37 9.49 -6.08
N ASP A 30 -1.53 10.82 -6.21
CA ASP A 30 -0.44 11.69 -6.66
C ASP A 30 0.75 11.64 -5.72
N GLU A 31 0.51 11.58 -4.42
CA GLU A 31 1.58 11.48 -3.44
C GLU A 31 2.40 10.21 -3.63
N VAL A 32 1.72 9.09 -3.82
CA VAL A 32 2.38 7.79 -3.99
C VAL A 32 3.14 7.75 -5.32
N TYR A 33 2.53 8.22 -6.38
CA TYR A 33 3.17 8.22 -7.69
C TYR A 33 4.43 9.11 -7.69
N ALA A 34 4.34 10.28 -7.06
CA ALA A 34 5.49 11.16 -6.95
C ALA A 34 6.63 10.53 -6.16
N ALA A 35 6.29 9.77 -5.11
CA ALA A 35 7.29 9.14 -4.24
C ALA A 35 8.15 8.10 -4.98
N VAL A 36 7.61 7.45 -6.02
CA VAL A 36 8.35 6.41 -6.75
C VAL A 36 9.01 6.91 -8.03
N GLY A 37 9.12 8.22 -8.22
CA GLY A 37 9.83 8.78 -9.35
C GLY A 37 11.33 8.42 -9.27
N ASP A 38 11.88 7.86 -10.35
CA ASP A 38 13.29 7.48 -10.40
C ASP A 38 13.74 7.47 -11.86
N ALA A 39 14.86 8.14 -12.13
CA ALA A 39 15.33 8.30 -13.50
C ALA A 39 15.78 6.98 -14.15
N ALA A 40 16.10 5.97 -13.34
CA ALA A 40 16.51 4.67 -13.84
C ALA A 40 15.37 3.68 -13.98
N ALA A 41 14.15 4.08 -13.62
CA ALA A 41 12.98 3.21 -13.74
C ALA A 41 12.32 3.40 -15.10
N GLY A 42 12.05 2.30 -15.78
CA GLY A 42 11.32 2.29 -17.03
C GLY A 42 9.87 1.85 -16.88
N GLY A 43 9.51 1.31 -15.72
CA GLY A 43 8.14 0.87 -15.45
C GLY A 43 7.74 1.07 -14.01
N VAL A 44 6.53 1.59 -13.81
CA VAL A 44 5.93 1.73 -12.49
C VAL A 44 4.66 0.90 -12.48
N ALA A 45 4.61 -0.11 -11.61
CA ALA A 45 3.40 -0.89 -11.40
C ALA A 45 2.67 -0.31 -10.20
N LEU A 46 1.38 -0.10 -10.35
CA LEU A 46 0.56 0.55 -9.35
C LEU A 46 -0.64 -0.33 -9.05
N PHE A 47 -0.87 -0.59 -7.78
CA PHE A 47 -2.08 -1.25 -7.34
C PHE A 47 -2.86 -0.31 -6.45
N VAL A 48 -4.14 -0.14 -6.75
CA VAL A 48 -5.06 0.66 -5.93
C VAL A 48 -6.18 -0.26 -5.50
N GLY A 49 -6.28 -0.50 -4.19
CA GLY A 49 -7.36 -1.28 -3.63
C GLY A 49 -8.47 -0.35 -3.16
N THR A 50 -9.69 -0.63 -3.62
CA THR A 50 -10.85 0.20 -3.28
C THR A 50 -11.92 -0.64 -2.60
N VAL A 51 -12.80 0.02 -1.89
CA VAL A 51 -13.93 -0.63 -1.22
C VAL A 51 -15.01 -0.92 -2.26
N ARG A 52 -15.37 -2.18 -2.42
CA ARG A 52 -16.42 -2.58 -3.36
C ARG A 52 -17.74 -2.84 -2.63
N ASN A 53 -18.84 -2.79 -3.36
CA ASN A 53 -20.17 -2.92 -2.77
C ASN A 53 -20.64 -4.36 -2.56
N HIS A 54 -19.81 -5.35 -2.88
CA HIS A 54 -20.13 -6.77 -2.70
C HIS A 54 -18.99 -7.52 -2.07
N ASP A 55 -19.29 -8.47 -1.20
CA ASP A 55 -18.32 -9.40 -0.68
C ASP A 55 -19.04 -10.73 -0.39
N GLY A 56 -18.56 -11.83 -0.99
CA GLY A 56 -19.17 -13.13 -0.81
C GLY A 56 -20.62 -13.20 -1.29
N GLY A 57 -21.01 -12.37 -2.26
CA GLY A 57 -22.37 -12.33 -2.79
C GLY A 57 -23.32 -11.42 -2.00
N ALA A 58 -22.85 -10.76 -0.94
CA ALA A 58 -23.64 -9.84 -0.13
C ALA A 58 -23.27 -8.39 -0.40
N ASP A 59 -24.23 -7.48 -0.31
CA ASP A 59 -23.99 -6.05 -0.50
C ASP A 59 -23.33 -5.49 0.75
N VAL A 60 -22.20 -4.82 0.59
CA VAL A 60 -21.49 -4.15 1.67
C VAL A 60 -21.96 -2.70 1.73
N GLU A 61 -22.35 -2.24 2.91
CA GLU A 61 -22.80 -0.86 3.10
C GLU A 61 -21.63 0.05 3.43
N ASN A 62 -20.78 -0.36 4.34
CA ASN A 62 -19.53 0.34 4.60
C ASN A 62 -18.50 -0.60 5.18
N LEU A 63 -17.26 -0.11 5.27
CA LEU A 63 -16.13 -0.90 5.68
C LEU A 63 -15.29 -0.09 6.64
N GLY A 64 -14.93 -0.68 7.75
CA GLY A 64 -13.97 -0.10 8.69
C GLY A 64 -12.67 -0.88 8.68
N TYR A 65 -11.56 -0.18 8.78
CA TYR A 65 -10.24 -0.82 8.94
C TYR A 65 -9.63 -0.40 10.27
N SER A 66 -9.02 -1.35 10.94
CA SER A 66 -8.20 -1.07 12.12
C SER A 66 -6.90 -1.86 12.01
N CYS A 67 -5.88 -1.45 12.75
CA CYS A 67 -4.60 -2.12 12.67
C CYS A 67 -3.96 -2.25 14.04
N HIS A 68 -3.07 -3.25 14.16
CA HIS A 68 -2.22 -3.39 15.32
C HIS A 68 -1.13 -2.31 15.27
N PRO A 69 -0.61 -1.85 16.43
CA PRO A 69 0.46 -0.85 16.44
C PRO A 69 1.71 -1.24 15.67
N THR A 70 1.95 -2.53 15.43
CA THR A 70 3.10 -3.01 14.65
C THR A 70 2.88 -3.01 13.15
N ALA A 71 1.68 -2.67 12.68
CA ALA A 71 1.33 -2.81 11.26
C ALA A 71 2.27 -2.05 10.33
N GLU A 72 2.61 -0.81 10.65
CA GLU A 72 3.50 -0.03 9.80
C GLU A 72 4.90 -0.62 9.74
N ALA A 73 5.43 -1.09 10.87
CA ALA A 73 6.75 -1.74 10.91
C ALA A 73 6.74 -3.03 10.08
N GLU A 74 5.64 -3.79 10.11
CA GLU A 74 5.50 -5.00 9.31
C GLU A 74 5.42 -4.66 7.82
N MET A 75 4.73 -3.59 7.46
CA MET A 75 4.68 -3.12 6.07
C MET A 75 6.08 -2.78 5.57
N ARG A 76 6.87 -2.10 6.40
CA ARG A 76 8.25 -1.74 6.04
C ARG A 76 9.12 -2.98 5.87
N ARG A 77 8.99 -3.95 6.75
CA ARG A 77 9.75 -5.20 6.67
C ARG A 77 9.45 -5.93 5.36
N ILE A 78 8.19 -6.00 4.99
CA ILE A 78 7.77 -6.64 3.74
C ILE A 78 8.31 -5.86 2.53
N ALA A 79 8.22 -4.54 2.57
CA ALA A 79 8.72 -3.69 1.50
C ALA A 79 10.23 -3.88 1.30
N GLU A 80 10.98 -3.93 2.39
CA GLU A 80 12.43 -4.16 2.33
C GLU A 80 12.75 -5.52 1.74
N LYS A 81 11.99 -6.54 2.08
CA LYS A 81 12.18 -7.88 1.56
C LYS A 81 11.93 -7.92 0.04
N VAL A 82 10.87 -7.29 -0.42
CA VAL A 82 10.57 -7.20 -1.85
C VAL A 82 11.66 -6.43 -2.58
N ALA A 83 12.12 -5.32 -2.01
CA ALA A 83 13.19 -4.53 -2.61
C ALA A 83 14.51 -5.30 -2.69
N ALA A 84 14.72 -6.29 -1.82
CA ALA A 84 15.91 -7.14 -1.86
C ALA A 84 15.78 -8.27 -2.88
N GLU A 85 14.56 -8.72 -3.17
CA GLU A 85 14.31 -9.84 -4.09
C GLU A 85 14.17 -9.42 -5.55
N TYR A 86 13.86 -8.18 -5.82
CA TYR A 86 13.61 -7.66 -7.16
C TYR A 86 14.46 -6.40 -7.39
N PRO A 87 14.76 -6.04 -8.62
CA PRO A 87 15.53 -4.83 -8.89
C PRO A 87 14.69 -3.57 -8.74
N VAL A 88 14.23 -3.33 -7.53
CA VAL A 88 13.34 -2.20 -7.20
C VAL A 88 14.15 -0.92 -7.12
N ARG A 89 13.76 0.09 -7.90
CA ARG A 89 14.33 1.42 -7.83
C ARG A 89 13.63 2.27 -6.78
N ALA A 90 12.31 2.11 -6.68
CA ALA A 90 11.52 2.86 -5.71
C ALA A 90 10.25 2.08 -5.37
N LEU A 91 9.82 2.17 -4.13
CA LEU A 91 8.64 1.47 -3.64
C LEU A 91 7.92 2.37 -2.64
N ALA A 92 6.60 2.39 -2.72
CA ALA A 92 5.77 3.16 -1.80
C ALA A 92 4.48 2.39 -1.50
N VAL A 93 4.04 2.42 -0.24
CA VAL A 93 2.78 1.81 0.18
C VAL A 93 2.11 2.71 1.21
N LEU A 94 0.84 3.00 0.99
CA LEU A 94 -0.01 3.64 1.98
C LEU A 94 -1.24 2.77 2.20
N HIS A 95 -1.65 2.62 3.45
CA HIS A 95 -2.90 1.94 3.81
C HIS A 95 -3.74 2.87 4.66
N ARG A 96 -5.03 2.93 4.36
CA ARG A 96 -5.96 3.75 5.14
C ARG A 96 -6.63 2.89 6.21
N ILE A 97 -6.85 3.46 7.38
CA ILE A 97 -7.66 2.87 8.44
C ILE A 97 -8.79 3.83 8.78
N GLY A 98 -9.76 3.37 9.56
CA GLY A 98 -10.95 4.12 9.90
C GLY A 98 -12.12 3.69 9.04
N ASP A 99 -13.15 4.50 8.96
CA ASP A 99 -14.37 4.19 8.21
C ASP A 99 -14.24 4.62 6.76
N LEU A 100 -14.48 3.71 5.85
CA LEU A 100 -14.42 3.96 4.41
C LEU A 100 -15.76 3.65 3.77
N GLY A 101 -16.13 4.47 2.80
CA GLY A 101 -17.32 4.25 1.99
C GLY A 101 -16.99 3.49 0.71
N ILE A 102 -18.03 3.06 0.00
CA ILE A 102 -17.88 2.38 -1.28
C ILE A 102 -17.10 3.27 -2.26
N GLY A 103 -16.11 2.70 -2.90
CA GLY A 103 -15.27 3.41 -3.85
C GLY A 103 -14.06 4.12 -3.25
N ASP A 104 -14.01 4.24 -1.92
CA ASP A 104 -12.86 4.87 -1.27
C ASP A 104 -11.61 4.01 -1.45
N ILE A 105 -10.47 4.67 -1.52
CA ILE A 105 -9.18 3.98 -1.66
C ILE A 105 -8.71 3.49 -0.29
N ALA A 106 -8.51 2.18 -0.17
CA ALA A 106 -8.05 1.55 1.06
C ALA A 106 -6.53 1.38 1.10
N VAL A 107 -5.92 1.11 -0.04
CA VAL A 107 -4.48 0.88 -0.14
C VAL A 107 -3.97 1.33 -1.50
N ILE A 108 -2.76 1.88 -1.51
CA ILE A 108 -2.04 2.18 -2.73
C ILE A 108 -0.64 1.60 -2.58
N ALA A 109 -0.23 0.77 -3.54
CA ALA A 109 1.12 0.22 -3.56
C ALA A 109 1.72 0.50 -4.94
N ALA A 110 2.95 1.00 -4.96
CA ALA A 110 3.63 1.32 -6.20
C ALA A 110 5.06 0.80 -6.16
N VAL A 111 5.50 0.20 -7.26
CA VAL A 111 6.87 -0.31 -7.39
C VAL A 111 7.43 0.12 -8.74
N ALA A 112 8.58 0.79 -8.71
CA ALA A 112 9.29 1.23 -9.90
C ALA A 112 10.52 0.36 -10.11
N CYS A 113 10.66 -0.20 -11.32
CA CYS A 113 11.79 -1.05 -11.68
C CYS A 113 12.33 -0.62 -13.06
N PRO A 114 13.54 -1.04 -13.45
CA PRO A 114 14.06 -0.73 -14.77
C PRO A 114 13.13 -1.19 -15.90
N HIS A 115 12.49 -2.36 -15.74
CA HIS A 115 11.63 -2.93 -16.76
C HIS A 115 10.27 -3.35 -16.20
N ARG A 116 9.25 -3.32 -17.08
CA ARG A 116 7.86 -3.56 -16.65
C ARG A 116 7.60 -4.94 -16.04
N GLY A 117 8.23 -5.98 -16.57
CA GLY A 117 8.01 -7.34 -16.06
C GLY A 117 8.35 -7.45 -14.59
N GLU A 118 9.50 -6.92 -14.23
CA GLU A 118 9.95 -6.92 -12.83
C GLU A 118 9.06 -6.04 -11.96
N ALA A 119 8.61 -4.91 -12.50
CA ALA A 119 7.72 -4.03 -11.77
C ALA A 119 6.39 -4.72 -11.45
N PHE A 120 5.81 -5.43 -12.42
CA PHE A 120 4.58 -6.19 -12.20
C PHE A 120 4.79 -7.30 -11.17
N ASP A 121 5.87 -8.07 -11.30
CA ASP A 121 6.16 -9.18 -10.40
C ASP A 121 6.38 -8.69 -8.96
N ALA A 122 7.18 -7.65 -8.80
CA ALA A 122 7.47 -7.09 -7.48
C ALA A 122 6.22 -6.50 -6.83
N CYS A 123 5.41 -5.77 -7.60
CA CYS A 123 4.19 -5.18 -7.08
C CYS A 123 3.20 -6.27 -6.64
N ARG A 124 3.04 -7.32 -7.42
CA ARG A 124 2.18 -8.44 -7.08
C ARG A 124 2.65 -9.10 -5.79
N LYS A 125 3.94 -9.38 -5.68
CA LYS A 125 4.50 -9.99 -4.48
C LYS A 125 4.26 -9.12 -3.25
N LEU A 126 4.48 -7.82 -3.41
CA LEU A 126 4.26 -6.85 -2.35
C LEU A 126 2.80 -6.88 -1.87
N VAL A 127 1.86 -6.75 -2.78
CA VAL A 127 0.44 -6.69 -2.44
C VAL A 127 -0.03 -7.98 -1.80
N ASP A 128 0.33 -9.14 -2.38
CA ASP A 128 -0.07 -10.44 -1.85
C ASP A 128 0.50 -10.66 -0.44
N THR A 129 1.75 -10.30 -0.22
CA THR A 129 2.38 -10.48 1.09
C THR A 129 1.78 -9.55 2.14
N LEU A 130 1.54 -8.29 1.76
CA LEU A 130 0.89 -7.33 2.66
C LEU A 130 -0.47 -7.86 3.12
N LYS A 131 -1.25 -8.40 2.19
CA LYS A 131 -2.57 -8.90 2.50
C LYS A 131 -2.55 -10.05 3.51
N HIS A 132 -1.54 -10.91 3.41
CA HIS A 132 -1.47 -12.10 4.26
C HIS A 132 -0.74 -11.89 5.59
N GLU A 133 0.18 -10.93 5.67
CA GLU A 133 1.06 -10.81 6.83
C GLU A 133 0.89 -9.55 7.68
N VAL A 134 0.33 -8.47 7.12
CA VAL A 134 0.19 -7.24 7.91
C VAL A 134 -1.05 -7.32 8.79
N PRO A 135 -0.94 -7.00 10.09
CA PRO A 135 -2.07 -7.12 11.01
C PRO A 135 -3.02 -5.92 10.89
N ILE A 136 -3.79 -5.93 9.83
CA ILE A 136 -4.87 -4.98 9.57
C ILE A 136 -6.16 -5.78 9.45
N TRP A 137 -7.18 -5.34 10.19
CA TRP A 137 -8.47 -6.01 10.21
C TRP A 137 -9.53 -5.17 9.55
N LYS A 138 -10.46 -5.85 8.87
CA LYS A 138 -11.53 -5.21 8.17
C LYS A 138 -12.86 -5.58 8.84
N HIS A 139 -13.69 -4.57 9.13
CA HIS A 139 -15.02 -4.75 9.67
C HIS A 139 -16.02 -4.37 8.60
N GLN A 140 -16.77 -5.34 8.08
CA GLN A 140 -17.75 -5.12 7.03
C GLN A 140 -19.13 -5.02 7.62
N ARG A 141 -19.88 -3.99 7.20
CA ARG A 141 -21.28 -3.85 7.53
C ARG A 141 -22.08 -4.02 6.25
N PHE A 142 -23.00 -4.98 6.25
CA PHE A 142 -23.79 -5.32 5.09
C PHE A 142 -25.14 -4.62 5.10
N SER A 143 -25.79 -4.53 3.93
CA SER A 143 -27.08 -3.87 3.78
C SER A 143 -28.20 -4.54 4.57
N ASP A 144 -28.07 -5.83 4.87
CA ASP A 144 -29.07 -6.56 5.66
C ASP A 144 -28.90 -6.36 7.18
N GLY A 145 -27.95 -5.52 7.59
CA GLY A 145 -27.69 -5.25 8.99
C GLY A 145 -26.69 -6.18 9.65
N SER A 146 -26.22 -7.22 8.93
CA SER A 146 -25.21 -8.11 9.49
C SER A 146 -23.82 -7.47 9.44
N GLU A 147 -22.90 -8.00 10.21
CA GLU A 147 -21.53 -7.49 10.30
C GLU A 147 -20.54 -8.65 10.32
N GLU A 148 -19.34 -8.40 9.84
CA GLU A 148 -18.29 -9.38 9.78
C GLU A 148 -16.92 -8.75 10.01
N TRP A 149 -16.08 -9.40 10.80
CA TRP A 149 -14.67 -9.01 10.97
C TRP A 149 -13.81 -9.97 10.19
N VAL A 150 -12.92 -9.42 9.38
CA VAL A 150 -12.04 -10.21 8.51
C VAL A 150 -10.62 -9.70 8.65
N GLY A 151 -9.66 -10.61 8.68
CA GLY A 151 -8.25 -10.25 8.56
C GLY A 151 -8.01 -9.70 7.15
N ALA A 152 -7.37 -8.56 7.06
CA ALA A 152 -7.16 -7.90 5.79
C ALA A 152 -5.97 -8.43 5.03
#